data_d07278466b7de1d4d4be08f5019daa3a
#
_entry.id   d07278466b7de1d4d4be08f5019daa3a
#
_cell.length_a   1.000
_cell.length_b   1.000
_cell.length_c   1.000
_cell.angle_alpha   90.00
_cell.angle_beta   90.00
_cell.angle_gamma   90.00
#
_symmetry.space_group_name_H-M   'P 1'
#
loop_
_entity.id
_entity.type
_entity.pdbx_description
1 polymer ?
#
loop_
_entity_poly.entity_id
_entity_poly.type
_entity_poly.pdbx_seq_one_letter_code
_entity_poly.pdbx_strand_id
1 'polypeptide(L)'
;MNDGEALVKDYLEIRRMREKLKAEYESQDSELKEAMEEIEAAMLAVCNETNMNGFRTSHGTVTRTVKERFFCTDWDHFKEFINQEGSIDLLERRIHQKNFKEFMSERAGDGLPPGVNALREYDIVVRKASATSELTV
;
A
#
# COMPACT_ATOMS: atom_id res chain seq x y z
N MET A 1 -26.01 3.30 32.83
CA MET A 1 -24.90 2.89 32.35
C MET A 1 -24.80 2.97 30.88
N ASN A 2 -23.75 2.99 30.47
CA ASN A 2 -23.46 3.55 29.22
C ASN A 2 -22.97 2.49 28.24
N ASP A 3 -23.89 2.06 27.40
CA ASP A 3 -23.58 1.10 26.36
C ASP A 3 -22.47 1.60 25.45
N GLY A 4 -22.40 2.92 25.24
CA GLY A 4 -21.34 3.52 24.45
C GLY A 4 -19.97 3.31 25.03
N GLU A 5 -19.83 3.42 26.37
CA GLU A 5 -18.56 3.20 27.04
C GLU A 5 -18.11 1.75 26.90
N ALA A 6 -19.01 0.81 27.09
CA ALA A 6 -18.71 -0.61 26.91
C ALA A 6 -18.30 -0.95 25.49
N LEU A 7 -18.98 -0.35 24.50
CA LEU A 7 -18.65 -0.55 23.10
C LEU A 7 -17.25 -0.04 22.76
N VAL A 8 -16.89 1.14 23.27
CA VAL A 8 -15.54 1.70 23.05
C VAL A 8 -14.48 0.81 23.69
N LYS A 9 -14.71 0.36 24.91
CA LYS A 9 -13.79 -0.52 25.63
C LYS A 9 -13.57 -1.82 24.86
N ASP A 10 -14.64 -2.46 24.43
CA ASP A 10 -14.55 -3.71 23.69
C ASP A 10 -13.86 -3.53 22.35
N TYR A 11 -14.17 -2.44 21.65
CA TYR A 11 -13.52 -2.12 20.36
C TYR A 11 -12.00 -1.96 20.55
N LEU A 12 -11.59 -1.22 21.56
CA LEU A 12 -10.17 -0.97 21.81
C LEU A 12 -9.42 -2.23 22.21
N GLU A 13 -10.06 -3.10 23.00
CA GLU A 13 -9.46 -4.40 23.33
C GLU A 13 -9.24 -5.27 22.09
N ILE A 14 -10.26 -5.37 21.26
CA ILE A 14 -10.16 -6.14 20.01
C ILE A 14 -9.11 -5.55 19.09
N ARG A 15 -9.09 -4.23 18.94
CA ARG A 15 -8.09 -3.55 18.11
C ARG A 15 -6.67 -3.84 18.60
N ARG A 16 -6.44 -3.80 19.90
CA ARG A 16 -5.13 -4.12 20.48
C ARG A 16 -4.72 -5.56 20.23
N MET A 17 -5.67 -6.49 20.33
CA MET A 17 -5.41 -7.89 20.02
C MET A 17 -5.03 -8.11 18.58
N ARG A 18 -5.70 -7.42 17.65
CA ARG A 18 -5.36 -7.46 16.22
C ARG A 18 -3.98 -6.88 15.94
N GLU A 19 -3.65 -5.76 16.56
CA GLU A 19 -2.34 -5.12 16.41
C GLU A 19 -1.21 -6.03 16.91
N LYS A 20 -1.42 -6.67 18.05
CA LYS A 20 -0.45 -7.63 18.58
C LYS A 20 -0.26 -8.83 17.67
N LEU A 21 -1.36 -9.40 17.18
CA LEU A 21 -1.33 -10.54 16.27
C LEU A 21 -0.60 -10.18 14.98
N LYS A 22 -0.88 -9.00 14.44
CA LYS A 22 -0.24 -8.51 13.22
C LYS A 22 1.26 -8.32 13.43
N ALA A 23 1.66 -7.73 14.55
CA ALA A 23 3.07 -7.52 14.87
C ALA A 23 3.83 -8.84 15.00
N GLU A 24 3.24 -9.83 15.66
CA GLU A 24 3.82 -11.17 15.78
C GLU A 24 3.96 -11.85 14.43
N TYR A 25 2.92 -11.75 13.59
CA TYR A 25 2.94 -12.31 12.24
C TYR A 25 4.03 -11.65 11.40
N GLU A 26 4.09 -10.32 11.39
CA GLU A 26 5.07 -9.57 10.60
C GLU A 26 6.49 -9.89 11.02
N SER A 27 6.73 -10.05 12.33
CA SER A 27 8.05 -10.41 12.85
C SER A 27 8.49 -11.79 12.36
N GLN A 28 7.63 -12.79 12.47
CA GLN A 28 7.93 -14.14 12.03
C GLN A 28 8.05 -14.24 10.52
N ASP A 29 7.15 -13.57 9.81
CA ASP A 29 7.17 -13.54 8.35
C ASP A 29 8.44 -12.88 7.82
N SER A 30 8.89 -11.81 8.45
CA SER A 30 10.12 -11.10 8.08
C SER A 30 11.34 -12.02 8.17
N GLU A 31 11.45 -12.81 9.23
CA GLU A 31 12.55 -13.77 9.39
C GLU A 31 12.55 -14.84 8.30
N LEU A 32 11.36 -15.38 8.01
CA LEU A 32 11.21 -16.39 6.96
C LEU A 32 11.50 -15.80 5.58
N LYS A 33 11.07 -14.58 5.34
CA LYS A 33 11.33 -13.88 4.08
C LYS A 33 12.81 -13.65 3.87
N GLU A 34 13.54 -13.24 4.91
CA GLU A 34 14.98 -13.07 4.84
C GLU A 34 15.67 -14.40 4.49
N ALA A 35 15.23 -15.49 5.12
CA ALA A 35 15.78 -16.82 4.83
C ALA A 35 15.53 -17.21 3.38
N MET A 36 14.34 -16.94 2.85
CA MET A 36 14.04 -17.19 1.44
C MET A 36 14.91 -16.34 0.51
N GLU A 37 15.12 -15.07 0.84
CA GLU A 37 15.94 -14.18 0.03
C GLU A 37 17.39 -14.64 -0.03
N GLU A 38 17.93 -15.15 1.07
CA GLU A 38 19.29 -15.72 1.09
C GLU A 38 19.39 -16.94 0.18
N ILE A 39 18.38 -17.81 0.21
CA ILE A 39 18.35 -19.00 -0.66
C ILE A 39 18.17 -18.59 -2.11
N GLU A 40 17.33 -17.60 -2.39
CA GLU A 40 17.16 -17.06 -3.74
C GLU A 40 18.46 -16.51 -4.31
N ALA A 41 19.22 -15.79 -3.48
CA ALA A 41 20.53 -15.27 -3.88
C ALA A 41 21.50 -16.40 -4.21
N ALA A 42 21.49 -17.48 -3.43
CA ALA A 42 22.32 -18.66 -3.68
C ALA A 42 21.91 -19.35 -4.99
N MET A 43 20.62 -19.48 -5.25
CA MET A 43 20.13 -20.05 -6.50
C MET A 43 20.51 -19.20 -7.72
N LEU A 44 20.41 -17.88 -7.58
CA LEU A 44 20.82 -16.96 -8.63
C LEU A 44 22.33 -17.10 -8.90
N ALA A 45 23.15 -17.23 -7.86
CA ALA A 45 24.59 -17.44 -8.00
C ALA A 45 24.89 -18.71 -8.79
N VAL A 46 24.17 -19.80 -8.51
CA VAL A 46 24.32 -21.05 -9.28
C VAL A 46 24.03 -20.83 -10.75
N CYS A 47 22.93 -20.16 -11.06
CA CYS A 47 22.59 -19.85 -12.46
C CYS A 47 23.62 -18.96 -13.14
N ASN A 48 24.14 -17.97 -12.43
CA ASN A 48 25.17 -17.07 -12.98
C ASN A 48 26.49 -17.78 -13.22
N GLU A 49 26.94 -18.64 -12.30
CA GLU A 49 28.19 -19.37 -12.43
C GLU A 49 28.15 -20.36 -13.58
N THR A 50 27.02 -21.03 -13.76
CA THR A 50 26.84 -22.01 -14.83
C THR A 50 26.30 -21.41 -16.13
N ASN A 51 26.02 -20.12 -16.11
CA ASN A 51 25.40 -19.40 -17.23
C ASN A 51 24.12 -20.07 -17.74
N MET A 52 23.31 -20.56 -16.82
CA MET A 52 22.03 -21.21 -17.13
C MET A 52 20.88 -20.31 -16.71
N ASN A 53 19.79 -20.40 -17.44
CA ASN A 53 18.57 -19.65 -17.12
C ASN A 53 17.68 -20.38 -16.11
N GLY A 54 18.11 -21.54 -15.66
CA GLY A 54 17.38 -22.29 -14.67
C GLY A 54 17.88 -23.72 -14.54
N PHE A 55 17.31 -24.41 -13.58
CA PHE A 55 17.58 -25.83 -13.38
C PHE A 55 16.36 -26.52 -12.75
N ARG A 56 16.28 -27.82 -12.95
CA ARG A 56 15.18 -28.62 -12.50
C ARG A 56 15.65 -29.60 -11.43
N THR A 57 14.88 -29.72 -10.34
CA THR A 57 15.16 -30.68 -9.27
C THR A 57 13.91 -31.51 -9.00
N SER A 58 14.06 -32.54 -8.20
CA SER A 58 12.90 -33.36 -7.77
C SER A 58 11.91 -32.56 -6.90
N HIS A 59 12.35 -31.44 -6.31
CA HIS A 59 11.53 -30.60 -5.45
C HIS A 59 10.90 -29.42 -6.17
N GLY A 60 11.38 -29.09 -7.35
CA GLY A 60 10.85 -27.99 -8.12
C GLY A 60 11.84 -27.46 -9.16
N THR A 61 11.40 -26.46 -9.89
CA THR A 61 12.16 -25.85 -10.98
C THR A 61 12.53 -24.42 -10.61
N VAL A 62 13.78 -24.08 -10.84
CA VAL A 62 14.29 -22.71 -10.66
C VAL A 62 14.46 -22.09 -12.03
N THR A 63 13.97 -20.86 -12.18
CA THR A 63 14.12 -20.11 -13.44
C THR A 63 14.68 -18.73 -13.13
N ARG A 64 15.76 -18.37 -13.84
CA ARG A 64 16.34 -17.02 -13.76
C ARG A 64 15.62 -16.15 -14.78
N THR A 65 14.87 -15.14 -14.29
CA THR A 65 14.12 -14.22 -15.14
C THR A 65 14.65 -12.81 -14.96
N VAL A 66 14.40 -11.97 -15.96
CA VAL A 66 14.68 -10.54 -15.88
C VAL A 66 13.41 -9.83 -15.39
N LYS A 67 13.54 -9.12 -14.30
CA LYS A 67 12.46 -8.23 -13.82
C LYS A 67 12.72 -6.86 -14.39
N GLU A 68 11.72 -6.34 -15.09
CA GLU A 68 11.80 -5.02 -15.67
C GLU A 68 10.74 -4.13 -15.06
N ARG A 69 11.15 -2.96 -14.61
CA ARG A 69 10.25 -1.99 -14.00
C ARG A 69 10.59 -0.61 -14.53
N PHE A 70 9.57 0.05 -15.05
CA PHE A 70 9.72 1.41 -15.56
C PHE A 70 9.41 2.40 -14.46
N PHE A 71 10.19 3.46 -14.38
CA PHE A 71 9.97 4.52 -13.41
C PHE A 71 10.28 5.87 -14.05
N CYS A 72 9.64 6.91 -13.55
CA CYS A 72 9.79 8.24 -14.10
C CYS A 72 10.96 8.96 -13.39
N THR A 73 11.88 9.52 -14.19
CA THR A 73 13.02 10.29 -13.68
C THR A 73 12.82 11.78 -13.83
N ASP A 74 11.97 12.20 -14.77
CA ASP A 74 11.65 13.60 -15.01
C ASP A 74 10.17 13.72 -15.33
N TRP A 75 9.39 14.10 -14.33
CA TRP A 75 7.95 14.12 -14.43
C TRP A 75 7.44 15.15 -15.44
N ASP A 76 8.07 16.31 -15.52
CA ASP A 76 7.65 17.37 -16.44
C ASP A 76 7.81 16.95 -17.90
N HIS A 77 8.93 16.33 -18.23
CA HIS A 77 9.15 15.79 -19.57
C HIS A 77 8.20 14.65 -19.90
N PHE A 78 7.93 13.79 -18.92
CA PHE A 78 7.02 12.68 -19.15
C PHE A 78 5.59 13.15 -19.36
N LYS A 79 5.15 14.17 -18.62
CA LYS A 79 3.83 14.80 -18.81
C LYS A 79 3.69 15.37 -20.22
N GLU A 80 4.70 16.08 -20.69
CA GLU A 80 4.71 16.60 -22.06
C GLU A 80 4.57 15.47 -23.09
N PHE A 81 5.33 14.39 -22.90
CA PHE A 81 5.26 13.23 -23.78
C PHE A 81 3.85 12.65 -23.82
N ILE A 82 3.23 12.44 -22.66
CA ILE A 82 1.86 11.92 -22.56
C ILE A 82 0.88 12.83 -23.28
N ASN A 83 1.00 14.14 -23.10
CA ASN A 83 0.12 15.11 -23.73
C ASN A 83 0.27 15.13 -25.25
N GLN A 84 1.50 15.03 -25.75
CA GLN A 84 1.77 15.00 -27.19
C GLN A 84 1.27 13.73 -27.85
N GLU A 85 1.46 12.59 -27.19
CA GLU A 85 1.05 11.29 -27.73
C GLU A 85 -0.42 10.96 -27.46
N GLY A 86 -1.07 11.70 -26.54
CA GLY A 86 -2.42 11.39 -26.12
C GLY A 86 -2.55 10.07 -25.37
N SER A 87 -1.47 9.61 -24.76
CA SER A 87 -1.38 8.27 -24.15
C SER A 87 -1.54 8.29 -22.63
N ILE A 88 -2.65 8.82 -22.15
CA ILE A 88 -2.93 8.89 -20.72
C ILE A 88 -2.97 7.50 -20.06
N ASP A 89 -3.19 6.46 -20.87
CA ASP A 89 -3.22 5.06 -20.39
C ASP A 89 -1.86 4.58 -19.85
N LEU A 90 -0.79 5.33 -20.09
CA LEU A 90 0.52 5.04 -19.48
C LEU A 90 0.53 5.32 -17.98
N LEU A 91 -0.46 6.03 -17.49
CA LEU A 91 -0.63 6.34 -16.07
C LEU A 91 -1.73 5.48 -15.45
N GLU A 92 -1.65 5.27 -14.14
CA GLU A 92 -2.70 4.58 -13.43
C GLU A 92 -3.98 5.39 -13.40
N ARG A 93 -5.13 4.72 -13.49
CA ARG A 93 -6.45 5.35 -13.44
C ARG A 93 -6.88 5.53 -11.99
N ARG A 94 -6.33 6.55 -11.36
CA ARG A 94 -6.61 6.84 -9.96
C ARG A 94 -6.80 8.32 -9.77
N ILE A 95 -7.83 8.69 -9.00
CA ILE A 95 -8.03 10.07 -8.59
C ILE A 95 -7.18 10.33 -7.35
N HIS A 96 -6.34 11.36 -7.39
CA HIS A 96 -5.62 11.82 -6.21
C HIS A 96 -6.59 12.56 -5.32
N GLN A 97 -7.03 11.95 -4.24
CA GLN A 97 -8.14 12.44 -3.42
C GLN A 97 -7.89 13.84 -2.87
N LYS A 98 -6.72 14.10 -2.34
CA LYS A 98 -6.39 15.41 -1.77
C LYS A 98 -6.38 16.51 -2.84
N ASN A 99 -5.66 16.29 -3.92
CA ASN A 99 -5.58 17.27 -5.01
C ASN A 99 -6.94 17.51 -5.65
N PHE A 100 -7.74 16.46 -5.77
CA PHE A 100 -9.07 16.58 -6.33
C PHE A 100 -10.00 17.40 -5.42
N LYS A 101 -9.91 17.22 -4.10
CA LYS A 101 -10.67 18.01 -3.15
C LYS A 101 -10.31 19.50 -3.25
N GLU A 102 -9.02 19.81 -3.38
CA GLU A 102 -8.55 21.19 -3.56
C GLU A 102 -9.09 21.79 -4.86
N PHE A 103 -9.01 21.02 -5.94
CA PHE A 103 -9.56 21.42 -7.24
C PHE A 103 -11.07 21.73 -7.13
N MET A 104 -11.82 20.87 -6.46
CA MET A 104 -13.25 21.08 -6.30
C MET A 104 -13.59 22.29 -5.45
N SER A 105 -12.79 22.59 -4.42
CA SER A 105 -13.03 23.76 -3.58
C SER A 105 -12.84 25.06 -4.36
N GLU A 106 -11.95 25.07 -5.35
CA GLU A 106 -11.74 26.22 -6.23
C GLU A 106 -12.83 26.35 -7.30
N ARG A 107 -13.51 25.26 -7.61
CA ARG A 107 -14.60 25.23 -8.60
C ARG A 107 -15.98 25.46 -8.01
N ALA A 108 -16.08 26.10 -6.88
CA ALA A 108 -17.35 26.26 -6.17
C ALA A 108 -18.51 26.58 -7.12
N GLY A 109 -19.57 25.77 -7.11
CA GLY A 109 -20.77 25.98 -7.89
C GLY A 109 -20.81 25.29 -9.25
N ASP A 110 -19.68 24.82 -9.77
CA ASP A 110 -19.64 24.17 -11.10
C ASP A 110 -19.93 22.66 -11.06
N GLY A 111 -20.03 22.08 -9.88
CA GLY A 111 -20.31 20.66 -9.71
C GLY A 111 -19.15 19.75 -10.08
N LEU A 112 -19.40 18.46 -10.03
CA LEU A 112 -18.37 17.46 -10.34
C LEU A 112 -18.07 17.41 -11.84
N PRO A 113 -16.80 17.20 -12.21
CA PRO A 113 -16.46 16.99 -13.63
C PRO A 113 -17.17 15.77 -14.21
N PRO A 114 -17.36 15.76 -15.54
CA PRO A 114 -17.94 14.59 -16.20
C PRO A 114 -17.15 13.31 -15.89
N GLY A 115 -17.87 12.22 -15.64
CA GLY A 115 -17.28 10.94 -15.37
C GLY A 115 -16.85 10.71 -13.92
N VAL A 116 -17.06 11.69 -13.04
CA VAL A 116 -16.70 11.59 -11.63
C VAL A 116 -17.95 11.66 -10.77
N ASN A 117 -17.98 10.80 -9.77
CA ASN A 117 -19.03 10.82 -8.75
C ASN A 117 -18.39 10.81 -7.36
N ALA A 118 -19.15 11.22 -6.35
CA ALA A 118 -18.67 11.26 -4.98
C ALA A 118 -19.49 10.30 -4.11
N LEU A 119 -18.80 9.52 -3.31
CA LEU A 119 -19.44 8.72 -2.27
C LEU A 119 -19.21 9.43 -0.94
N ARG A 120 -20.29 9.73 -0.25
CA ARG A 120 -20.23 10.33 1.09
C ARG A 120 -21.05 9.48 2.04
N GLU A 121 -20.40 9.07 3.11
CA GLU A 121 -21.04 8.24 4.13
C GLU A 121 -20.49 8.60 5.50
N TYR A 122 -21.28 8.34 6.52
CA TYR A 122 -20.80 8.51 7.90
C TYR A 122 -19.93 7.33 8.27
N ASP A 123 -18.87 7.64 9.00
CA ASP A 123 -17.93 6.64 9.46
C ASP A 123 -17.64 6.86 10.94
N ILE A 124 -17.14 5.84 11.60
CA ILE A 124 -16.81 5.89 13.01
C ILE A 124 -15.29 5.88 13.16
N VAL A 125 -14.76 6.84 13.89
CA VAL A 125 -13.35 6.90 14.23
C VAL A 125 -13.26 6.79 15.75
N VAL A 126 -12.47 5.83 16.22
CA VAL A 126 -12.24 5.64 17.65
C VAL A 126 -10.80 6.03 17.96
N ARG A 127 -10.65 6.96 18.88
CA ARG A 127 -9.35 7.39 19.37
C ARG A 127 -9.20 6.98 20.82
N LYS A 128 -8.01 6.49 21.15
CA LYS A 128 -7.62 6.17 22.51
C LYS A 128 -7.62 7.43 23.35
N ALA A 129 -8.03 7.33 24.60
CA ALA A 129 -8.01 8.46 25.50
C ALA A 129 -6.61 9.04 25.66
N SER A 130 -6.50 10.35 25.68
CA SER A 130 -5.25 11.07 25.83
C SER A 130 -4.66 10.89 27.23
N ALA A 131 -3.35 10.68 27.34
CA ALA A 131 -2.65 10.64 28.63
C ALA A 131 -2.79 11.96 29.39
N THR A 132 -2.92 13.08 28.66
CA THR A 132 -3.12 14.39 29.26
C THR A 132 -4.44 14.47 30.03
N SER A 133 -5.50 13.85 29.49
CA SER A 133 -6.79 13.85 30.16
C SER A 133 -6.79 13.04 31.43
N GLU A 134 -5.92 12.05 31.55
CA GLU A 134 -5.75 11.27 32.78
C GLU A 134 -5.08 12.09 33.88
N LEU A 135 -4.18 12.99 33.48
CA LEU A 135 -3.44 13.81 34.44
C LEU A 135 -4.23 14.98 35.01
N THR A 136 -5.33 15.34 34.40
CA THR A 136 -6.13 16.49 34.81
C THR A 136 -7.22 16.15 35.80
N VAL A 137 -7.33 14.92 36.20
CA VAL A 137 -8.37 14.44 37.13
C VAL A 137 -8.06 14.75 38.59
#